data_c4ae97a13f68529752e0dab1f369d71f
#
_entry.id   c4ae97a13f68529752e0dab1f369d71f
#
_cell.length_a   1.000
_cell.length_b   1.000
_cell.length_c   1.000
_cell.angle_alpha   90.00
_cell.angle_beta   90.00
_cell.angle_gamma   90.00
#
_symmetry.space_group_name_H-M   'P 1'
#
loop_
_entity.id
_entity.type
_entity.pdbx_description
1 polymer ?
#
loop_
_entity_poly.entity_id
_entity_poly.type
_entity_poly.pdbx_seq_one_letter_code
_entity_poly.pdbx_strand_id
1 'polypeptide(L)'
;ITFTSYPIEDAIEGITHSICTLEFEDHRPLYDWVLAEVGWWPQPPQQIEFARLNLTNTVMSKRYLKRLVDDGVVDGWDDPRMPTIAGIRRRGYTPEAIRRFCEEIGVSKANSTVDVSLLEHCVRDDLKEKVETRNVVFDPIKVIITNYPEGQSELCEVENNPAVPEMGMRQVSFSREIWVDGEDFMEVPVKKYFRLFPQASLSASEVHPAI
;
A
#
# COMPACT_ATOMS: atom_id res chain seq x y z
N ILE A 1 33.25 2.35 19.21
CA ILE A 1 32.78 3.32 20.21
C ILE A 1 31.27 3.22 20.42
N THR A 2 30.48 3.00 19.38
CA THR A 2 29.00 3.02 19.43
C THR A 2 28.39 1.86 20.24
N PHE A 3 29.06 0.72 20.33
CA PHE A 3 28.53 -0.48 21.03
C PHE A 3 28.71 -0.44 22.57
N THR A 4 29.59 0.41 23.11
CA THR A 4 29.83 0.50 24.55
C THR A 4 29.02 1.61 25.22
N SER A 5 28.62 2.66 24.50
CA SER A 5 27.80 3.74 25.05
C SER A 5 26.30 3.35 25.13
N TYR A 6 25.81 2.59 24.17
CA TYR A 6 24.41 2.23 24.05
C TYR A 6 23.81 1.54 25.30
N PRO A 7 24.42 0.49 25.88
CA PRO A 7 23.91 -0.12 27.11
C PRO A 7 23.88 0.85 28.31
N ILE A 8 24.90 1.73 28.40
CA ILE A 8 25.02 2.68 29.50
C ILE A 8 23.96 3.78 29.39
N GLU A 9 23.71 4.30 28.17
CA GLU A 9 22.66 5.29 27.92
C GLU A 9 21.29 4.72 28.26
N ASP A 10 21.00 3.50 27.82
CA ASP A 10 19.73 2.80 28.12
C ASP A 10 19.53 2.66 29.64
N ALA A 11 20.59 2.29 30.38
CA ALA A 11 20.53 2.13 31.83
C ALA A 11 20.33 3.47 32.56
N ILE A 12 21.00 4.55 32.11
CA ILE A 12 20.85 5.89 32.66
C ILE A 12 19.45 6.44 32.46
N GLU A 13 18.88 6.20 31.26
CA GLU A 13 17.54 6.66 30.90
C GLU A 13 16.42 5.79 31.49
N GLY A 14 16.76 4.69 32.16
CA GLY A 14 15.79 3.78 32.78
C GLY A 14 15.02 2.95 31.77
N ILE A 15 15.61 2.70 30.61
CA ILE A 15 15.05 1.80 29.58
C ILE A 15 15.03 0.38 30.16
N THR A 16 13.95 -0.32 29.99
CA THR A 16 13.80 -1.71 30.47
C THR A 16 14.11 -2.75 29.40
N HIS A 17 13.81 -2.43 28.14
CA HIS A 17 13.93 -3.35 26.98
C HIS A 17 14.55 -2.62 25.80
N SER A 18 15.74 -3.03 25.40
CA SER A 18 16.45 -2.53 24.21
C SER A 18 16.17 -3.46 23.04
N ILE A 19 15.40 -2.98 22.07
CA ILE A 19 14.93 -3.79 20.94
C ILE A 19 15.84 -3.58 19.73
N CYS A 20 16.32 -4.68 19.13
CA CYS A 20 17.14 -4.66 17.93
C CYS A 20 16.82 -5.81 16.99
N THR A 21 17.53 -5.91 15.86
CA THR A 21 17.38 -7.00 14.90
C THR A 21 18.29 -8.18 15.25
N LEU A 22 17.96 -9.39 14.74
CA LEU A 22 18.68 -10.64 15.01
C LEU A 22 20.17 -10.60 14.65
N GLU A 23 20.58 -9.70 13.78
CA GLU A 23 22.01 -9.51 13.45
C GLU A 23 22.86 -9.05 14.65
N PHE A 24 22.23 -8.63 15.74
CA PHE A 24 22.89 -8.22 16.99
C PHE A 24 22.78 -9.25 18.12
N GLU A 25 22.23 -10.43 17.87
CA GLU A 25 22.06 -11.48 18.87
C GLU A 25 23.41 -11.88 19.51
N ASP A 26 24.45 -12.05 18.68
CA ASP A 26 25.79 -12.39 19.12
C ASP A 26 26.45 -11.28 19.97
N HIS A 27 25.89 -10.08 19.96
CA HIS A 27 26.39 -8.94 20.74
C HIS A 27 25.73 -8.82 22.12
N ARG A 28 24.69 -9.59 22.44
CA ARG A 28 24.02 -9.56 23.73
C ARG A 28 24.98 -9.83 24.90
N PRO A 29 25.91 -10.78 24.83
CA PRO A 29 26.89 -10.98 25.92
C PRO A 29 27.76 -9.76 26.15
N LEU A 30 28.10 -9.00 25.12
CA LEU A 30 28.83 -7.74 25.23
C LEU A 30 28.00 -6.66 25.89
N TYR A 31 26.73 -6.57 25.56
CA TYR A 31 25.78 -5.64 26.16
C TYR A 31 25.66 -5.87 27.66
N ASP A 32 25.42 -7.10 28.06
CA ASP A 32 25.30 -7.52 29.46
C ASP A 32 26.61 -7.30 30.24
N TRP A 33 27.74 -7.62 29.62
CA TRP A 33 29.07 -7.42 30.22
C TRP A 33 29.37 -5.93 30.47
N VAL A 34 29.08 -5.04 29.53
CA VAL A 34 29.28 -3.59 29.70
C VAL A 34 28.47 -3.07 30.89
N LEU A 35 27.21 -3.48 31.03
CA LEU A 35 26.36 -3.10 32.14
C LEU A 35 26.94 -3.59 33.50
N ALA A 36 27.43 -4.82 33.53
CA ALA A 36 28.00 -5.39 34.77
C ALA A 36 29.31 -4.72 35.21
N GLU A 37 30.16 -4.32 34.25
CA GLU A 37 31.48 -3.73 34.57
C GLU A 37 31.44 -2.21 34.87
N VAL A 38 30.46 -1.51 34.30
CA VAL A 38 30.44 -0.03 34.41
C VAL A 38 29.71 0.48 35.64
N GLY A 39 28.78 -0.30 36.22
CA GLY A 39 28.07 0.15 37.39
C GLY A 39 27.01 -0.80 37.92
N TRP A 40 26.41 -0.41 39.04
CA TRP A 40 25.26 -1.08 39.61
C TRP A 40 23.98 -0.41 39.15
N TRP A 41 23.10 -1.21 38.56
CA TRP A 41 21.80 -0.79 38.01
C TRP A 41 20.67 -1.50 38.77
N PRO A 42 19.71 -0.80 39.38
CA PRO A 42 18.57 -1.42 40.06
C PRO A 42 17.74 -2.33 39.19
N GLN A 43 17.57 -1.94 37.94
CA GLN A 43 16.88 -2.70 36.89
C GLN A 43 17.68 -2.54 35.58
N PRO A 44 18.65 -3.43 35.32
CA PRO A 44 19.42 -3.33 34.09
C PRO A 44 18.53 -3.58 32.88
N PRO A 45 18.69 -2.81 31.79
CA PRO A 45 17.96 -3.03 30.56
C PRO A 45 18.31 -4.39 29.95
N GLN A 46 17.37 -4.99 29.27
CA GLN A 46 17.56 -6.27 28.58
C GLN A 46 17.54 -6.07 27.07
N GLN A 47 18.56 -6.56 26.37
CA GLN A 47 18.56 -6.57 24.91
C GLN A 47 17.70 -7.72 24.41
N ILE A 48 16.77 -7.40 23.51
CA ILE A 48 15.85 -8.36 22.88
C ILE A 48 15.90 -8.17 21.37
N GLU A 49 16.16 -9.25 20.64
CA GLU A 49 16.26 -9.25 19.21
C GLU A 49 15.02 -9.85 18.56
N PHE A 50 14.65 -9.28 17.44
CA PHE A 50 13.55 -9.74 16.61
C PHE A 50 13.97 -9.88 15.16
N ALA A 51 13.26 -10.75 14.44
CA ALA A 51 13.42 -10.91 13.01
C ALA A 51 13.10 -9.60 12.27
N ARG A 52 13.89 -9.35 11.22
CA ARG A 52 13.60 -8.28 10.30
C ARG A 52 12.40 -8.67 9.43
N LEU A 53 11.45 -7.74 9.25
CA LEU A 53 10.39 -7.89 8.28
C LEU A 53 10.95 -7.75 6.86
N ASN A 54 10.78 -8.78 6.04
CA ASN A 54 11.06 -8.75 4.61
C ASN A 54 9.75 -8.96 3.84
N LEU A 55 9.59 -8.24 2.74
CA LEU A 55 8.44 -8.35 1.84
C LEU A 55 8.90 -8.92 0.49
N THR A 56 8.05 -9.75 -0.12
CA THR A 56 8.25 -10.16 -1.52
C THR A 56 8.21 -8.93 -2.43
N ASN A 57 8.91 -8.98 -3.55
CA ASN A 57 8.93 -7.94 -4.59
C ASN A 57 9.22 -6.51 -4.08
N THR A 58 9.84 -6.38 -2.90
CA THR A 58 10.10 -5.08 -2.27
C THR A 58 11.54 -4.96 -1.83
N VAL A 59 12.22 -3.92 -2.29
CA VAL A 59 13.59 -3.62 -1.87
C VAL A 59 13.57 -2.82 -0.57
N MET A 60 13.97 -3.46 0.55
CA MET A 60 13.99 -2.84 1.88
C MET A 60 15.38 -2.27 2.25
N SER A 61 16.35 -2.35 1.36
CA SER A 61 17.72 -1.90 1.61
C SER A 61 17.88 -0.40 1.38
N LYS A 62 18.22 0.36 2.43
CA LYS A 62 18.51 1.80 2.34
C LYS A 62 19.57 2.13 1.29
N ARG A 63 20.57 1.27 1.13
CA ARG A 63 21.65 1.47 0.15
C ARG A 63 21.14 1.47 -1.30
N TYR A 64 20.24 0.57 -1.62
CA TYR A 64 19.63 0.50 -2.96
C TYR A 64 18.61 1.61 -3.16
N LEU A 65 17.79 1.90 -2.17
CA LEU A 65 16.81 3.00 -2.25
C LEU A 65 17.50 4.36 -2.42
N LYS A 66 18.64 4.57 -1.73
CA LYS A 66 19.44 5.78 -1.88
C LYS A 66 19.92 5.96 -3.33
N ARG A 67 20.34 4.90 -4.00
CA ARG A 67 20.75 4.97 -5.41
C ARG A 67 19.62 5.42 -6.32
N LEU A 68 18.38 4.96 -6.10
CA LEU A 68 17.23 5.40 -6.91
C LEU A 68 16.99 6.91 -6.78
N VAL A 69 17.22 7.47 -5.59
CA VAL A 69 17.13 8.92 -5.37
C VAL A 69 18.32 9.66 -5.99
N ASP A 70 19.55 9.18 -5.76
CA ASP A 70 20.77 9.82 -6.27
C ASP A 70 20.83 9.82 -7.81
N ASP A 71 20.35 8.74 -8.44
CA ASP A 71 20.33 8.58 -9.90
C ASP A 71 19.11 9.28 -10.55
N GLY A 72 18.23 9.93 -9.75
CA GLY A 72 17.05 10.64 -10.24
C GLY A 72 15.95 9.74 -10.84
N VAL A 73 15.95 8.44 -10.51
CA VAL A 73 14.91 7.49 -10.94
C VAL A 73 13.57 7.77 -10.25
N VAL A 74 13.64 8.27 -9.03
CA VAL A 74 12.51 8.72 -8.21
C VAL A 74 12.72 10.15 -7.76
N ASP A 75 11.62 10.88 -7.50
CA ASP A 75 11.67 12.32 -7.17
C ASP A 75 12.27 12.59 -5.77
N GLY A 76 12.27 11.59 -4.90
CA GLY A 76 12.80 11.71 -3.53
C GLY A 76 12.39 10.53 -2.64
N TRP A 77 12.68 10.66 -1.35
CA TRP A 77 12.38 9.64 -0.34
C TRP A 77 10.88 9.49 -0.05
N ASP A 78 10.08 10.45 -0.43
CA ASP A 78 8.62 10.46 -0.30
C ASP A 78 7.90 10.08 -1.61
N ASP A 79 8.62 9.68 -2.63
CA ASP A 79 8.04 9.20 -3.89
C ASP A 79 7.10 8.01 -3.61
N PRO A 80 5.86 8.00 -4.15
CA PRO A 80 4.90 6.91 -3.91
C PRO A 80 5.37 5.53 -4.35
N ARG A 81 6.39 5.45 -5.20
CA ARG A 81 7.03 4.20 -5.64
C ARG A 81 8.00 3.63 -4.60
N MET A 82 8.39 4.45 -3.61
CA MET A 82 9.34 4.07 -2.58
C MET A 82 8.66 3.37 -1.40
N PRO A 83 9.23 2.28 -0.86
CA PRO A 83 8.71 1.58 0.31
C PRO A 83 9.13 2.27 1.63
N THR A 84 9.17 3.58 1.64
CA THR A 84 9.39 4.38 2.85
C THR A 84 8.06 4.74 3.49
N ILE A 85 8.04 5.04 4.79
CA ILE A 85 6.83 5.50 5.47
C ILE A 85 6.25 6.75 4.79
N ALA A 86 7.11 7.68 4.36
CA ALA A 86 6.68 8.88 3.64
C ALA A 86 6.10 8.54 2.25
N GLY A 87 6.73 7.62 1.51
CA GLY A 87 6.27 7.18 0.20
C GLY A 87 4.94 6.43 0.24
N ILE A 88 4.81 5.46 1.13
CA ILE A 88 3.56 4.69 1.27
C ILE A 88 2.41 5.56 1.82
N ARG A 89 2.69 6.52 2.71
CA ARG A 89 1.70 7.51 3.15
C ARG A 89 1.21 8.35 1.97
N ARG A 90 2.11 8.84 1.13
CA ARG A 90 1.76 9.61 -0.07
C ARG A 90 1.02 8.77 -1.10
N ARG A 91 1.28 7.46 -1.15
CA ARG A 91 0.54 6.49 -1.97
C ARG A 91 -0.89 6.25 -1.46
N GLY A 92 -1.23 6.67 -0.25
CA GLY A 92 -2.57 6.55 0.33
C GLY A 92 -2.73 5.41 1.34
N TYR A 93 -1.64 4.80 1.80
CA TYR A 93 -1.71 3.79 2.85
C TYR A 93 -1.99 4.46 4.19
N THR A 94 -2.96 3.93 4.91
CA THR A 94 -3.36 4.44 6.23
C THR A 94 -2.50 3.86 7.35
N PRO A 95 -2.29 4.58 8.45
CA PRO A 95 -1.59 4.02 9.62
C PRO A 95 -2.29 2.78 10.19
N GLU A 96 -3.62 2.74 10.15
CA GLU A 96 -4.43 1.64 10.64
C GLU A 96 -4.17 0.37 9.84
N ALA A 97 -4.15 0.45 8.50
CA ALA A 97 -3.84 -0.68 7.63
C ALA A 97 -2.43 -1.25 7.89
N ILE A 98 -1.44 -0.36 8.10
CA ILE A 98 -0.06 -0.78 8.39
C ILE A 98 0.03 -1.46 9.76
N ARG A 99 -0.66 -0.93 10.78
CA ARG A 99 -0.70 -1.55 12.11
C ARG A 99 -1.35 -2.92 12.07
N ARG A 100 -2.52 -3.02 11.42
CA ARG A 100 -3.21 -4.30 11.22
C ARG A 100 -2.31 -5.32 10.52
N PHE A 101 -1.61 -4.92 9.48
CA PHE A 101 -0.64 -5.77 8.79
C PHE A 101 0.45 -6.27 9.75
N CYS A 102 1.02 -5.41 10.60
CA CYS A 102 2.02 -5.81 11.58
C CYS A 102 1.43 -6.77 12.64
N GLU A 103 0.18 -6.57 13.05
CA GLU A 103 -0.52 -7.44 13.99
C GLU A 103 -0.79 -8.83 13.39
N GLU A 104 -1.21 -8.90 12.13
CA GLU A 104 -1.45 -10.16 11.42
C GLU A 104 -0.17 -10.98 11.21
N ILE A 105 0.95 -10.33 10.95
CA ILE A 105 2.26 -11.00 10.84
C ILE A 105 2.72 -11.51 12.21
N GLY A 106 2.46 -10.74 13.26
CA GLY A 106 2.95 -10.99 14.60
C GLY A 106 4.45 -10.75 14.73
N VAL A 107 4.99 -11.11 15.91
CA VAL A 107 6.39 -10.94 16.26
C VAL A 107 7.10 -12.28 16.19
N SER A 108 8.24 -12.34 15.52
CA SER A 108 9.01 -13.58 15.33
C SER A 108 10.50 -13.33 15.60
N LYS A 109 11.19 -14.40 16.07
CA LYS A 109 12.65 -14.48 16.13
C LYS A 109 13.24 -15.31 14.96
N ALA A 110 12.41 -15.75 14.02
CA ALA A 110 12.84 -16.44 12.82
C ALA A 110 12.66 -15.52 11.60
N ASN A 111 13.72 -15.33 10.83
CA ASN A 111 13.65 -14.54 9.60
C ASN A 111 12.66 -15.18 8.62
N SER A 112 11.69 -14.38 8.20
CA SER A 112 10.67 -14.77 7.22
C SER A 112 10.49 -13.69 6.18
N THR A 113 9.97 -14.08 5.01
CA THR A 113 9.54 -13.13 3.99
C THR A 113 8.03 -13.23 3.87
N VAL A 114 7.35 -12.12 4.03
CA VAL A 114 5.90 -12.00 3.96
C VAL A 114 5.52 -11.55 2.55
N ASP A 115 4.42 -12.09 2.04
CA ASP A 115 3.92 -11.66 0.74
C ASP A 115 3.37 -10.23 0.81
N VAL A 116 3.78 -9.38 -0.13
CA VAL A 116 3.30 -7.99 -0.23
C VAL A 116 1.79 -7.91 -0.41
N SER A 117 1.17 -8.94 -1.00
CA SER A 117 -0.29 -9.02 -1.18
C SER A 117 -1.06 -8.96 0.14
N LEU A 118 -0.48 -9.44 1.25
CA LEU A 118 -1.09 -9.30 2.57
C LEU A 118 -1.17 -7.83 3.01
N LEU A 119 -0.12 -7.06 2.79
CA LEU A 119 -0.14 -5.61 3.06
C LEU A 119 -1.19 -4.91 2.19
N GLU A 120 -1.24 -5.25 0.89
CA GLU A 120 -2.23 -4.69 -0.03
C GLU A 120 -3.66 -5.07 0.35
N HIS A 121 -3.86 -6.29 0.88
CA HIS A 121 -5.15 -6.73 1.40
C HIS A 121 -5.58 -5.89 2.61
N CYS A 122 -4.71 -5.68 3.59
CA CYS A 122 -4.99 -4.83 4.76
C CYS A 122 -5.36 -3.39 4.35
N VAL A 123 -4.64 -2.84 3.36
CA VAL A 123 -4.92 -1.50 2.82
C VAL A 123 -6.28 -1.46 2.11
N ARG A 124 -6.57 -2.45 1.28
CA ARG A 124 -7.86 -2.54 0.55
C ARG A 124 -9.03 -2.64 1.51
N ASP A 125 -8.91 -3.47 2.52
CA ASP A 125 -9.95 -3.64 3.54
C ASP A 125 -10.21 -2.36 4.34
N ASP A 126 -9.14 -1.67 4.74
CA ASP A 126 -9.26 -0.42 5.48
C ASP A 126 -9.86 0.71 4.64
N LEU A 127 -9.47 0.81 3.37
CA LEU A 127 -9.97 1.84 2.46
C LEU A 127 -11.41 1.58 2.00
N LYS A 128 -11.85 0.32 1.96
CA LYS A 128 -13.17 -0.06 1.45
C LYS A 128 -14.32 0.73 2.09
N GLU A 129 -14.20 1.05 3.36
CA GLU A 129 -15.25 1.76 4.12
C GLU A 129 -14.94 3.23 4.38
N LYS A 130 -13.74 3.69 4.02
CA LYS A 130 -13.27 5.04 4.36
C LYS A 130 -13.19 6.01 3.20
N VAL A 131 -13.13 5.49 1.97
CA VAL A 131 -12.87 6.34 0.81
C VAL A 131 -13.89 6.12 -0.31
N GLU A 132 -14.01 7.12 -1.16
CA GLU A 132 -14.81 7.02 -2.36
C GLU A 132 -14.18 6.07 -3.39
N THR A 133 -15.00 5.27 -4.03
CA THR A 133 -14.58 4.37 -5.11
C THR A 133 -14.50 5.12 -6.43
N ARG A 134 -13.38 4.98 -7.13
CA ARG A 134 -13.16 5.55 -8.47
C ARG A 134 -12.78 4.44 -9.45
N ASN A 135 -13.37 4.48 -10.62
CA ASN A 135 -12.97 3.61 -11.73
C ASN A 135 -11.86 4.29 -12.52
N VAL A 136 -10.82 3.55 -12.84
CA VAL A 136 -9.69 4.01 -13.64
C VAL A 136 -9.55 3.08 -14.84
N VAL A 137 -9.40 3.65 -16.02
CA VAL A 137 -9.18 2.94 -17.28
C VAL A 137 -7.71 3.07 -17.65
N PHE A 138 -6.95 1.97 -17.62
CA PHE A 138 -5.50 1.99 -17.86
C PHE A 138 -5.13 1.89 -19.33
N ASP A 139 -5.83 1.06 -20.10
CA ASP A 139 -5.62 0.88 -21.54
C ASP A 139 -6.90 1.26 -22.30
N PRO A 140 -7.15 2.59 -22.49
CA PRO A 140 -8.43 3.08 -22.94
C PRO A 140 -8.67 2.80 -24.41
N ILE A 141 -9.78 2.10 -24.71
CA ILE A 141 -10.35 1.99 -26.04
C ILE A 141 -11.54 2.95 -26.15
N LYS A 142 -11.53 3.79 -27.18
CA LYS A 142 -12.66 4.66 -27.50
C LYS A 142 -13.80 3.86 -28.12
N VAL A 143 -14.96 3.92 -27.51
CA VAL A 143 -16.18 3.26 -28.00
C VAL A 143 -17.20 4.32 -28.43
N ILE A 144 -17.75 4.18 -29.61
CA ILE A 144 -18.80 5.05 -30.15
C ILE A 144 -20.12 4.30 -30.16
N ILE A 145 -21.10 4.84 -29.41
CA ILE A 145 -22.45 4.27 -29.34
C ILE A 145 -23.28 4.81 -30.51
N THR A 146 -23.48 3.99 -31.52
CA THR A 146 -24.06 4.42 -32.80
C THR A 146 -25.53 4.85 -32.72
N ASN A 147 -26.28 4.26 -31.79
CA ASN A 147 -27.70 4.58 -31.53
C ASN A 147 -27.91 5.66 -30.47
N TYR A 148 -26.85 6.29 -29.97
CA TYR A 148 -26.95 7.45 -29.05
C TYR A 148 -26.87 8.75 -29.85
N PRO A 149 -27.76 9.74 -29.58
CA PRO A 149 -27.82 10.98 -30.34
C PRO A 149 -26.53 11.79 -30.29
N GLU A 150 -26.13 12.33 -31.42
CA GLU A 150 -24.95 13.16 -31.57
C GLU A 150 -25.11 14.48 -30.80
N GLY A 151 -24.06 14.89 -30.07
CA GLY A 151 -24.04 16.13 -29.30
C GLY A 151 -24.87 16.12 -28.01
N GLN A 152 -25.53 15.02 -27.68
CA GLN A 152 -26.23 14.87 -26.41
C GLN A 152 -25.32 14.30 -25.31
N SER A 153 -25.55 14.72 -24.09
CA SER A 153 -24.97 14.15 -22.90
C SER A 153 -26.01 14.16 -21.78
N GLU A 154 -25.94 13.18 -20.92
CA GLU A 154 -26.77 13.07 -19.73
C GLU A 154 -25.91 12.90 -18.48
N LEU A 155 -26.45 13.27 -17.33
CA LEU A 155 -25.79 13.09 -16.05
C LEU A 155 -26.36 11.84 -15.37
N CYS A 156 -25.49 10.85 -15.16
CA CYS A 156 -25.83 9.65 -14.44
C CYS A 156 -25.38 9.75 -12.99
N GLU A 157 -26.27 9.38 -12.07
CA GLU A 157 -25.93 9.30 -10.65
C GLU A 157 -25.19 8.00 -10.36
N VAL A 158 -24.03 8.10 -9.70
CA VAL A 158 -23.20 6.97 -9.33
C VAL A 158 -22.85 7.09 -7.84
N GLU A 159 -23.00 6.00 -7.11
CA GLU A 159 -22.62 5.94 -5.70
C GLU A 159 -21.13 6.25 -5.52
N ASN A 160 -20.82 7.11 -4.54
CA ASN A 160 -19.44 7.39 -4.19
C ASN A 160 -18.74 6.17 -3.59
N ASN A 161 -19.48 5.40 -2.78
CA ASN A 161 -19.04 4.12 -2.26
C ASN A 161 -20.24 3.18 -2.08
N PRO A 162 -20.33 2.08 -2.83
CA PRO A 162 -21.44 1.12 -2.69
C PRO A 162 -21.52 0.43 -1.33
N ALA A 163 -20.39 0.36 -0.58
CA ALA A 163 -20.37 -0.23 0.76
C ALA A 163 -20.84 0.75 1.86
N VAL A 164 -20.83 2.06 1.57
CA VAL A 164 -21.16 3.14 2.52
C VAL A 164 -22.09 4.16 1.85
N PRO A 165 -23.41 3.89 1.81
CA PRO A 165 -24.39 4.77 1.15
C PRO A 165 -24.40 6.20 1.66
N GLU A 166 -23.97 6.43 2.91
CA GLU A 166 -23.88 7.74 3.54
C GLU A 166 -22.86 8.67 2.87
N MET A 167 -21.93 8.13 2.08
CA MET A 167 -20.98 8.92 1.26
C MET A 167 -21.68 9.63 0.08
N GLY A 168 -22.96 9.33 -0.15
CA GLY A 168 -23.79 10.00 -1.16
C GLY A 168 -23.45 9.58 -2.59
N MET A 169 -23.93 10.40 -3.51
CA MET A 169 -23.86 10.16 -4.96
C MET A 169 -23.02 11.24 -5.64
N ARG A 170 -22.44 10.90 -6.78
CA ARG A 170 -21.82 11.86 -7.71
C ARG A 170 -22.46 11.77 -9.08
N GLN A 171 -22.38 12.84 -9.81
CA GLN A 171 -22.83 12.89 -11.19
C GLN A 171 -21.67 12.62 -12.15
N VAL A 172 -21.85 11.71 -13.08
CA VAL A 172 -20.89 11.37 -14.13
C VAL A 172 -21.57 11.64 -15.48
N SER A 173 -20.89 12.37 -16.35
CA SER A 173 -21.40 12.65 -17.71
C SER A 173 -21.31 11.39 -18.57
N PHE A 174 -22.43 11.05 -19.20
CA PHE A 174 -22.51 9.99 -20.19
C PHE A 174 -22.84 10.59 -21.56
N SER A 175 -22.17 10.14 -22.61
CA SER A 175 -22.35 10.62 -23.96
C SER A 175 -22.15 9.50 -24.99
N ARG A 176 -22.32 9.84 -26.26
CA ARG A 176 -22.08 8.92 -27.38
C ARG A 176 -20.66 8.34 -27.42
N GLU A 177 -19.68 9.10 -26.93
CA GLU A 177 -18.29 8.66 -26.87
C GLU A 177 -17.94 8.31 -25.43
N ILE A 178 -17.47 7.07 -25.23
CA ILE A 178 -17.02 6.57 -23.92
C ILE A 178 -15.66 5.88 -24.06
N TRP A 179 -15.00 5.71 -22.94
CA TRP A 179 -13.73 4.99 -22.86
C TRP A 179 -13.90 3.78 -21.95
N VAL A 180 -13.45 2.63 -22.42
CA VAL A 180 -13.49 1.36 -21.70
C VAL A 180 -12.10 0.75 -21.65
N ASP A 181 -11.85 -0.13 -20.67
CA ASP A 181 -10.60 -0.85 -20.61
C ASP A 181 -10.51 -1.87 -21.76
N GLY A 182 -9.33 -1.97 -22.38
CA GLY A 182 -9.11 -2.82 -23.54
C GLY A 182 -9.32 -4.31 -23.23
N GLU A 183 -8.91 -4.76 -22.05
CA GLU A 183 -9.11 -6.15 -21.63
C GLU A 183 -10.59 -6.46 -21.47
N ASP A 184 -11.34 -5.61 -20.78
CA ASP A 184 -12.79 -5.76 -20.60
C ASP A 184 -13.53 -5.81 -21.93
N PHE A 185 -13.08 -5.03 -22.92
CA PHE A 185 -13.70 -5.00 -24.24
C PHE A 185 -13.45 -6.28 -25.04
N MET A 186 -12.23 -6.83 -24.97
CA MET A 186 -11.85 -8.03 -25.73
C MET A 186 -12.45 -9.32 -25.16
N GLU A 187 -12.74 -9.38 -23.88
CA GLU A 187 -13.31 -10.55 -23.21
C GLU A 187 -14.83 -10.70 -23.38
N VAL A 188 -15.51 -9.68 -23.91
CA VAL A 188 -16.97 -9.74 -24.07
C VAL A 188 -17.37 -10.53 -25.31
N PRO A 189 -18.00 -11.71 -25.17
CA PRO A 189 -18.54 -12.46 -26.28
C PRO A 189 -19.65 -11.66 -26.99
N VAL A 190 -19.67 -11.70 -28.31
CA VAL A 190 -20.77 -11.16 -29.14
C VAL A 190 -22.11 -11.62 -28.57
N LYS A 191 -22.98 -10.66 -28.19
CA LYS A 191 -24.30 -10.81 -27.53
C LYS A 191 -24.35 -10.77 -26.02
N LYS A 192 -23.29 -10.37 -25.29
CA LYS A 192 -23.39 -10.01 -23.87
C LYS A 192 -23.55 -8.49 -23.70
N TYR A 193 -24.23 -8.12 -22.60
CA TYR A 193 -24.45 -6.72 -22.25
C TYR A 193 -23.28 -6.20 -21.42
N PHE A 194 -22.73 -5.06 -21.80
CA PHE A 194 -21.86 -4.27 -20.97
C PHE A 194 -22.69 -3.46 -19.96
N ARG A 195 -22.42 -3.59 -18.68
CA ARG A 195 -22.99 -2.72 -17.67
C ARG A 195 -21.98 -1.63 -17.35
N LEU A 196 -22.15 -0.47 -17.95
CA LEU A 196 -21.30 0.71 -17.69
C LEU A 196 -21.62 1.36 -16.34
N PHE A 197 -22.90 1.40 -15.99
CA PHE A 197 -23.46 1.89 -14.73
C PHE A 197 -24.68 1.04 -14.36
N PRO A 198 -25.15 1.08 -13.11
CA PRO A 198 -26.35 0.33 -12.70
C PRO A 198 -27.57 0.56 -13.58
N GLN A 199 -27.63 1.71 -14.27
CA GLN A 199 -28.77 2.15 -15.07
C GLN A 199 -28.52 2.09 -16.60
N ALA A 200 -27.28 1.91 -17.05
CA ALA A 200 -26.95 1.86 -18.48
C ALA A 200 -26.31 0.52 -18.86
N SER A 201 -26.97 -0.23 -19.73
CA SER A 201 -26.45 -1.46 -20.32
C SER A 201 -26.35 -1.31 -21.83
N LEU A 202 -25.20 -1.68 -22.42
CA LEU A 202 -24.96 -1.70 -23.85
C LEU A 202 -24.95 -3.14 -24.37
N SER A 203 -25.54 -3.37 -25.56
CA SER A 203 -25.42 -4.63 -26.26
C SER A 203 -24.16 -4.65 -27.10
N ALA A 204 -23.34 -5.66 -26.94
CA ALA A 204 -22.10 -5.81 -27.71
C ALA A 204 -22.28 -6.02 -29.24
N SER A 205 -23.50 -6.28 -29.70
CA SER A 205 -23.79 -6.44 -31.14
C SER A 205 -23.70 -5.15 -31.95
N GLU A 206 -23.60 -3.98 -31.26
CA GLU A 206 -23.62 -2.66 -31.91
C GLU A 206 -22.34 -1.86 -31.62
N VAL A 207 -21.32 -2.49 -31.03
CA VAL A 207 -20.08 -1.82 -30.67
C VAL A 207 -19.00 -2.16 -31.68
N HIS A 208 -18.52 -1.16 -32.40
CA HIS A 208 -17.35 -1.26 -33.25
C HIS A 208 -16.21 -0.40 -32.68
N PRO A 209 -14.98 -0.92 -32.54
CA PRO A 209 -13.85 -0.08 -32.20
C PRO A 209 -13.65 0.98 -33.30
N ALA A 210 -13.45 2.22 -32.90
CA ALA A 210 -13.02 3.26 -33.82
C ALA A 210 -11.57 2.99 -34.21
N ILE A 211 -11.30 2.73 -35.47
CA ILE A 211 -9.97 2.58 -36.08
C ILE A 211 -9.28 3.94 -36.09
#